data_6da63e564f79fdb570eb3330ebd130fa
#
_entry.id   6da63e564f79fdb570eb3330ebd130fa
#
_cell.length_a   1.000
_cell.length_b   1.000
_cell.length_c   1.000
_cell.angle_alpha   90.00
_cell.angle_beta   90.00
_cell.angle_gamma   90.00
#
_symmetry.space_group_name_H-M   'P 1'
#
loop_
_entity.id
_entity.type
_entity.pdbx_description
1 polymer ?
#
loop_
_entity_poly.entity_id
_entity_poly.type
_entity_poly.pdbx_seq_one_letter_code
_entity_poly.pdbx_strand_id
1 'polypeptide(L)'
;MAKRRALGLLLCLLLLLCTACGGQTQDDAGALHCTVKITCSTVLEHMDDLKPGKADIVPADGVLLPETTVAFSEGDTVFDVLQRVCRAQGIHMESTWTPAYNSAYIEGIGNLYEFDCGELSGWMYSVNGVWPDYGCSGYTLRDGDTVVWSYTCDLGRDVGARQGEP
;
A
#
# COMPACT_ATOMS: atom_id res chain seq x y z
N MET A 1 40.67 43.50 -29.36
CA MET A 1 39.39 42.96 -29.76
C MET A 1 39.31 41.41 -29.71
N ALA A 2 40.40 40.71 -29.95
CA ALA A 2 40.44 39.23 -29.94
C ALA A 2 40.14 38.56 -28.57
N LYS A 3 40.60 39.13 -27.44
CA LYS A 3 40.39 38.56 -26.08
C LYS A 3 38.92 38.56 -25.63
N ARG A 4 38.10 39.54 -26.09
CA ARG A 4 36.65 39.60 -25.78
C ARG A 4 35.84 38.58 -26.58
N ARG A 5 36.27 38.20 -27.77
CA ARG A 5 35.62 37.19 -28.61
C ARG A 5 35.88 35.78 -28.12
N ALA A 6 37.08 35.51 -27.57
CA ALA A 6 37.44 34.23 -26.98
C ALA A 6 36.65 33.94 -25.67
N LEU A 7 36.44 35.00 -24.87
CA LEU A 7 35.64 34.85 -23.61
C LEU A 7 34.17 34.58 -23.88
N GLY A 8 33.59 35.19 -24.94
CA GLY A 8 32.21 34.95 -25.35
C GLY A 8 31.98 33.51 -25.87
N LEU A 9 32.94 32.98 -26.63
CA LEU A 9 32.90 31.61 -27.15
C LEU A 9 33.03 30.57 -26.02
N LEU A 10 33.85 30.84 -24.99
CA LEU A 10 34.05 29.97 -23.84
C LEU A 10 32.79 29.94 -22.96
N LEU A 11 32.08 31.08 -22.80
CA LEU A 11 30.85 31.18 -22.05
C LEU A 11 29.67 30.46 -22.74
N CYS A 12 29.58 30.52 -24.07
CA CYS A 12 28.61 29.77 -24.86
C CYS A 12 28.86 28.25 -24.82
N LEU A 13 30.12 27.81 -24.76
CA LEU A 13 30.50 26.40 -24.68
C LEU A 13 30.15 25.82 -23.29
N LEU A 14 30.26 26.61 -22.22
CA LEU A 14 29.87 26.20 -20.86
C LEU A 14 28.36 26.08 -20.69
N LEU A 15 27.56 26.86 -21.43
CA LEU A 15 26.07 26.80 -21.37
C LEU A 15 25.48 25.60 -22.13
N LEU A 16 26.23 24.99 -23.04
CA LEU A 16 25.83 23.80 -23.80
C LEU A 16 26.04 22.47 -23.02
N LEU A 17 26.75 22.52 -21.90
CA LEU A 17 26.98 21.31 -21.05
C LEU A 17 25.94 21.08 -19.96
N CYS A 18 24.95 21.98 -19.79
CA CYS A 18 23.92 21.88 -18.74
C CYS A 18 22.59 21.26 -19.20
N THR A 19 22.46 20.77 -20.44
CA THR A 19 21.22 20.18 -20.95
C THR A 19 21.23 18.65 -21.07
N ALA A 20 22.08 17.97 -20.30
CA ALA A 20 22.10 16.49 -20.22
C ALA A 20 21.65 16.00 -18.84
N CYS A 21 20.57 16.60 -18.27
CA CYS A 21 19.71 15.86 -17.34
C CYS A 21 18.61 15.22 -18.20
N GLY A 22 18.99 14.23 -18.97
CA GLY A 22 18.08 13.23 -19.48
C GLY A 22 17.51 12.50 -18.29
N GLY A 23 16.25 12.75 -17.94
CA GLY A 23 15.49 11.82 -17.10
C GLY A 23 15.61 10.46 -17.76
N GLN A 24 16.33 9.55 -17.11
CA GLN A 24 16.25 8.14 -17.44
C GLN A 24 14.80 7.76 -17.17
N THR A 25 13.99 7.68 -18.22
CA THR A 25 12.89 6.74 -18.25
C THR A 25 13.57 5.39 -18.17
N GLN A 26 13.71 4.88 -16.96
CA GLN A 26 14.04 3.50 -16.73
C GLN A 26 12.91 2.73 -17.42
N ASP A 27 13.21 2.07 -18.53
CA ASP A 27 12.28 1.16 -19.21
C ASP A 27 11.85 0.14 -18.16
N ASP A 28 10.58 0.23 -17.74
CA ASP A 28 9.89 -0.69 -16.83
C ASP A 28 9.59 -2.05 -17.50
N ALA A 29 10.26 -2.34 -18.60
CA ALA A 29 10.15 -3.59 -19.34
C ALA A 29 10.80 -4.74 -18.54
N GLY A 30 10.05 -5.26 -17.56
CA GLY A 30 10.46 -6.37 -16.68
C GLY A 30 10.22 -6.13 -15.19
N ALA A 31 9.71 -4.97 -14.79
CA ALA A 31 9.27 -4.76 -13.42
C ALA A 31 7.97 -5.52 -13.16
N LEU A 32 7.93 -6.30 -12.07
CA LEU A 32 6.71 -6.97 -11.63
C LEU A 32 5.76 -5.94 -11.02
N HIS A 33 4.46 -6.07 -11.29
CA HIS A 33 3.45 -5.15 -10.79
C HIS A 33 2.30 -5.92 -10.14
N CYS A 34 1.76 -5.35 -9.08
CA CYS A 34 0.49 -5.78 -8.50
C CYS A 34 -0.44 -4.56 -8.34
N THR A 35 -1.73 -4.83 -8.18
CA THR A 35 -2.70 -3.80 -7.81
C THR A 35 -2.99 -3.91 -6.33
N VAL A 36 -2.97 -2.78 -5.59
CA VAL A 36 -3.28 -2.72 -4.17
C VAL A 36 -4.46 -1.78 -3.94
N LYS A 37 -5.43 -2.23 -3.14
CA LYS A 37 -6.53 -1.43 -2.62
C LYS A 37 -6.59 -1.57 -1.11
N ILE A 38 -6.94 -0.48 -0.39
CA ILE A 38 -7.16 -0.50 1.06
C ILE A 38 -8.53 0.14 1.33
N THR A 39 -9.41 -0.61 1.97
CA THR A 39 -10.78 -0.17 2.24
C THR A 39 -11.24 -0.51 3.66
N CYS A 40 -12.03 0.37 4.23
CA CYS A 40 -12.77 0.19 5.49
C CYS A 40 -14.27 0.46 5.28
N SER A 41 -14.80 0.15 4.09
CA SER A 41 -16.18 0.46 3.72
C SER A 41 -17.22 -0.22 4.63
N THR A 42 -16.91 -1.37 5.23
CA THR A 42 -17.76 -2.05 6.22
C THR A 42 -18.05 -1.18 7.44
N VAL A 43 -17.10 -0.31 7.85
CA VAL A 43 -17.29 0.62 8.98
C VAL A 43 -18.46 1.58 8.72
N LEU A 44 -18.75 1.93 7.47
CA LEU A 44 -19.84 2.86 7.13
C LEU A 44 -21.23 2.32 7.55
N GLU A 45 -21.38 1.00 7.64
CA GLU A 45 -22.58 0.33 8.11
C GLU A 45 -22.59 0.09 9.64
N HIS A 46 -21.45 0.38 10.30
CA HIS A 46 -21.18 0.12 11.72
C HIS A 46 -20.66 1.35 12.48
N MET A 47 -21.00 2.56 12.00
CA MET A 47 -20.50 3.82 12.60
C MET A 47 -20.87 3.97 14.09
N ASP A 48 -21.96 3.36 14.53
CA ASP A 48 -22.40 3.38 15.93
C ASP A 48 -21.52 2.50 16.84
N ASP A 49 -20.84 1.52 16.28
CA ASP A 49 -19.91 0.62 16.99
C ASP A 49 -18.46 1.18 17.00
N LEU A 50 -18.22 2.24 16.26
CA LEU A 50 -16.89 2.82 16.11
C LEU A 50 -16.48 3.54 17.40
N LYS A 51 -15.26 3.31 17.85
CA LYS A 51 -14.71 3.99 19.03
C LYS A 51 -14.79 5.52 18.91
N PRO A 52 -15.04 6.25 20.02
CA PRO A 52 -15.05 7.70 20.02
C PRO A 52 -13.79 8.31 19.44
N GLY A 53 -13.94 9.33 18.58
CA GLY A 53 -12.83 10.04 17.95
C GLY A 53 -12.24 9.36 16.70
N LYS A 54 -12.84 8.26 16.24
CA LYS A 54 -12.38 7.56 15.03
C LYS A 54 -13.20 7.90 13.77
N ALA A 55 -14.34 8.56 13.92
CA ALA A 55 -15.20 8.88 12.77
C ALA A 55 -14.50 9.75 11.72
N ASP A 56 -13.66 10.69 12.16
CA ASP A 56 -12.96 11.63 11.27
C ASP A 56 -11.86 10.98 10.41
N ILE A 57 -11.41 9.78 10.75
CA ILE A 57 -10.38 9.05 9.98
C ILE A 57 -10.99 8.09 8.96
N VAL A 58 -12.31 7.86 9.01
CA VAL A 58 -13.02 7.01 8.04
C VAL A 58 -13.41 7.85 6.83
N PRO A 59 -12.88 7.56 5.63
CA PRO A 59 -13.29 8.28 4.42
C PRO A 59 -14.78 8.08 4.14
N ALA A 60 -15.43 9.08 3.55
CA ALA A 60 -16.87 9.03 3.27
C ALA A 60 -17.29 7.88 2.34
N ASP A 61 -16.37 7.38 1.53
CA ASP A 61 -16.54 6.22 0.65
C ASP A 61 -15.89 4.94 1.21
N GLY A 62 -15.30 5.03 2.40
CA GLY A 62 -14.59 3.93 3.05
C GLY A 62 -13.30 3.49 2.34
N VAL A 63 -12.72 4.31 1.44
CA VAL A 63 -11.53 3.96 0.66
C VAL A 63 -10.32 4.75 1.15
N LEU A 64 -9.38 4.07 1.81
CA LEU A 64 -8.10 4.66 2.24
C LEU A 64 -7.09 4.74 1.09
N LEU A 65 -7.08 3.73 0.23
CA LEU A 65 -6.28 3.69 -0.99
C LEU A 65 -7.13 3.10 -2.12
N PRO A 66 -7.44 3.85 -3.18
CA PRO A 66 -8.07 3.30 -4.38
C PRO A 66 -7.14 2.30 -5.07
N GLU A 67 -7.66 1.51 -5.99
CA GLU A 67 -6.85 0.58 -6.78
C GLU A 67 -5.64 1.28 -7.38
N THR A 68 -4.45 0.88 -6.92
CA THR A 68 -3.19 1.51 -7.25
C THR A 68 -2.21 0.45 -7.73
N THR A 69 -1.64 0.65 -8.92
CA THR A 69 -0.57 -0.23 -9.43
C THR A 69 0.73 0.08 -8.70
N VAL A 70 1.37 -0.97 -8.19
CA VAL A 70 2.60 -0.90 -7.40
C VAL A 70 3.64 -1.83 -8.02
N ALA A 71 4.81 -1.27 -8.33
CA ALA A 71 5.96 -2.08 -8.74
C ALA A 71 6.56 -2.82 -7.54
N PHE A 72 6.97 -4.07 -7.75
CA PHE A 72 7.60 -4.89 -6.72
C PHE A 72 8.74 -5.75 -7.29
N SER A 73 9.54 -6.33 -6.41
CA SER A 73 10.66 -7.19 -6.76
C SER A 73 10.29 -8.66 -6.59
N GLU A 74 10.93 -9.53 -7.36
CA GLU A 74 10.77 -10.98 -7.17
C GLU A 74 11.07 -11.37 -5.71
N GLY A 75 10.19 -12.13 -5.10
CA GLY A 75 10.26 -12.52 -3.70
C GLY A 75 9.58 -11.57 -2.72
N ASP A 76 9.15 -10.38 -3.15
CA ASP A 76 8.37 -9.48 -2.28
C ASP A 76 7.06 -10.15 -1.86
N THR A 77 6.68 -9.91 -0.62
CA THR A 77 5.44 -10.40 -0.01
C THR A 77 4.33 -9.33 -0.03
N VAL A 78 3.11 -9.75 0.26
CA VAL A 78 1.98 -8.82 0.49
C VAL A 78 2.32 -7.79 1.56
N PHE A 79 3.06 -8.19 2.61
CA PHE A 79 3.51 -7.27 3.65
C PHE A 79 4.50 -6.23 3.14
N ASP A 80 5.51 -6.63 2.35
CA ASP A 80 6.52 -5.73 1.81
C ASP A 80 5.87 -4.65 0.93
N VAL A 81 4.92 -5.04 0.10
CA VAL A 81 4.19 -4.11 -0.76
C VAL A 81 3.25 -3.21 0.04
N LEU A 82 2.56 -3.73 1.08
CA LEU A 82 1.76 -2.88 1.97
C LEU A 82 2.61 -1.79 2.63
N GLN A 83 3.76 -2.16 3.20
CA GLN A 83 4.68 -1.20 3.81
C GLN A 83 5.13 -0.13 2.80
N ARG A 84 5.47 -0.55 1.59
CA ARG A 84 5.94 0.34 0.53
C ARG A 84 4.86 1.32 0.11
N VAL A 85 3.65 0.85 -0.16
CA VAL A 85 2.56 1.71 -0.61
C VAL A 85 2.08 2.65 0.49
N CYS A 86 1.95 2.17 1.72
CA CYS A 86 1.58 3.03 2.85
C CYS A 86 2.59 4.15 3.06
N ARG A 87 3.88 3.85 3.00
CA ARG A 87 4.94 4.87 3.10
C ARG A 87 4.88 5.87 1.94
N ALA A 88 4.70 5.39 0.72
CA ALA A 88 4.64 6.26 -0.47
C ALA A 88 3.43 7.19 -0.46
N GLN A 89 2.30 6.73 0.08
CA GLN A 89 1.04 7.49 0.14
C GLN A 89 0.86 8.27 1.45
N GLY A 90 1.81 8.17 2.40
CA GLY A 90 1.68 8.82 3.71
C GLY A 90 0.57 8.21 4.58
N ILE A 91 0.17 6.98 4.33
CA ILE A 91 -0.81 6.25 5.13
C ILE A 91 -0.09 5.64 6.33
N HIS A 92 -0.54 5.99 7.54
CA HIS A 92 0.00 5.38 8.75
C HIS A 92 -0.33 3.89 8.79
N MET A 93 0.65 3.05 9.15
CA MET A 93 0.47 1.61 9.27
C MET A 93 1.30 1.07 10.43
N GLU A 94 0.68 0.28 11.29
CA GLU A 94 1.34 -0.41 12.40
C GLU A 94 1.19 -1.92 12.26
N SER A 95 2.25 -2.62 12.64
CA SER A 95 2.29 -4.08 12.62
C SER A 95 3.22 -4.61 13.69
N THR A 96 2.92 -5.78 14.21
CA THR A 96 3.77 -6.51 15.14
C THR A 96 4.13 -7.88 14.55
N TRP A 97 5.33 -8.38 14.89
CA TRP A 97 5.72 -9.73 14.50
C TRP A 97 5.14 -10.76 15.47
N THR A 98 4.42 -11.73 14.93
CA THR A 98 3.82 -12.80 15.73
C THR A 98 4.59 -14.10 15.54
N PRO A 99 5.46 -14.50 16.50
CA PRO A 99 6.30 -15.68 16.35
C PRO A 99 5.53 -16.99 16.16
N ALA A 100 4.33 -17.09 16.73
CA ALA A 100 3.49 -18.29 16.62
C ALA A 100 3.05 -18.58 15.18
N TYR A 101 2.89 -17.54 14.37
CA TYR A 101 2.49 -17.64 12.97
C TYR A 101 3.64 -17.35 12.00
N ASN A 102 4.83 -17.02 12.54
CA ASN A 102 5.99 -16.58 11.76
C ASN A 102 5.62 -15.52 10.72
N SER A 103 4.79 -14.55 11.12
CA SER A 103 4.25 -13.53 10.22
C SER A 103 4.03 -12.21 10.93
N ALA A 104 4.05 -11.12 10.15
CA ALA A 104 3.57 -9.82 10.59
C ALA A 104 2.04 -9.87 10.76
N TYR A 105 1.58 -9.34 11.88
CA TYR A 105 0.18 -9.04 12.17
C TYR A 105 -0.05 -7.55 11.96
N ILE A 106 -1.04 -7.17 11.17
CA ILE A 106 -1.36 -5.77 10.90
C ILE A 106 -2.32 -5.27 11.97
N GLU A 107 -1.82 -4.40 12.84
CA GLU A 107 -2.57 -3.83 13.95
C GLU A 107 -3.47 -2.69 13.49
N GLY A 108 -2.99 -1.85 12.54
CA GLY A 108 -3.74 -0.71 12.05
C GLY A 108 -3.26 -0.19 10.70
N ILE A 109 -4.18 0.36 9.91
CA ILE A 109 -3.92 1.11 8.67
C ILE A 109 -4.75 2.39 8.70
N GLY A 110 -4.16 3.55 8.35
CA GLY A 110 -4.86 4.83 8.32
C GLY A 110 -5.38 5.28 9.70
N ASN A 111 -4.70 4.91 10.78
CA ASN A 111 -5.10 5.12 12.18
C ASN A 111 -6.38 4.38 12.61
N LEU A 112 -6.89 3.47 11.78
CA LEU A 112 -7.96 2.54 12.14
C LEU A 112 -7.32 1.22 12.56
N TYR A 113 -7.53 0.84 13.81
CA TYR A 113 -6.90 -0.32 14.45
C TYR A 113 -7.88 -1.46 14.64
N GLU A 114 -7.37 -2.65 14.89
CA GLU A 114 -8.17 -3.77 15.38
C GLU A 114 -8.98 -3.34 16.62
N PHE A 115 -10.18 -3.87 16.74
CA PHE A 115 -11.15 -3.56 17.80
C PHE A 115 -11.66 -2.11 17.83
N ASP A 116 -11.38 -1.27 16.83
CA ASP A 116 -11.90 0.09 16.79
C ASP A 116 -13.39 0.15 16.40
N CYS A 117 -13.91 -0.90 15.77
CA CYS A 117 -15.31 -1.04 15.36
C CYS A 117 -15.93 -2.35 15.94
N GLY A 118 -15.82 -2.52 17.26
CA GLY A 118 -16.27 -3.72 17.96
C GLY A 118 -15.19 -4.80 18.09
N GLU A 119 -15.46 -5.78 18.98
CA GLU A 119 -14.48 -6.82 19.38
C GLU A 119 -14.08 -7.79 18.24
N LEU A 120 -14.87 -7.84 17.16
CA LEU A 120 -14.62 -8.71 16.01
C LEU A 120 -13.99 -7.98 14.83
N SER A 121 -13.59 -6.73 15.04
CA SER A 121 -13.06 -5.90 13.95
C SER A 121 -11.54 -5.96 13.82
N GLY A 122 -11.05 -5.83 12.58
CA GLY A 122 -9.63 -5.84 12.28
C GLY A 122 -9.34 -5.86 10.78
N TRP A 123 -8.06 -5.94 10.44
CA TRP A 123 -7.60 -5.93 9.04
C TRP A 123 -7.40 -7.35 8.51
N MET A 124 -7.91 -7.59 7.33
CA MET A 124 -7.73 -8.83 6.56
C MET A 124 -7.27 -8.50 5.14
N TYR A 125 -6.64 -9.47 4.47
CA TYR A 125 -6.24 -9.30 3.08
C TYR A 125 -6.74 -10.46 2.20
N SER A 126 -7.02 -10.13 0.95
CA SER A 126 -7.25 -11.11 -0.10
C SER A 126 -6.29 -10.88 -1.25
N VAL A 127 -5.99 -11.95 -1.99
CA VAL A 127 -5.24 -11.88 -3.25
C VAL A 127 -6.08 -12.55 -4.33
N ASN A 128 -6.35 -11.83 -5.42
CA ASN A 128 -7.19 -12.30 -6.53
C ASN A 128 -8.58 -12.78 -6.06
N GLY A 129 -9.13 -12.13 -5.01
CA GLY A 129 -10.43 -12.49 -4.43
C GLY A 129 -10.41 -13.73 -3.53
N VAL A 130 -9.24 -14.33 -3.28
CA VAL A 130 -9.07 -15.44 -2.35
C VAL A 130 -8.50 -14.92 -1.03
N TRP A 131 -9.04 -15.38 0.09
CA TRP A 131 -8.61 -15.04 1.44
C TRP A 131 -7.64 -16.10 1.93
N PRO A 132 -6.33 -15.81 2.03
CA PRO A 132 -5.36 -16.77 2.56
C PRO A 132 -5.59 -17.02 4.07
N ASP A 133 -5.33 -18.24 4.51
CA ASP A 133 -5.40 -18.66 5.91
C ASP A 133 -4.08 -18.47 6.67
N TYR A 134 -3.16 -17.69 6.10
CA TYR A 134 -1.85 -17.37 6.70
C TYR A 134 -1.51 -15.89 6.56
N GLY A 135 -0.53 -15.44 7.36
CA GLY A 135 -0.17 -14.03 7.44
C GLY A 135 0.47 -13.47 6.18
N CYS A 136 0.30 -12.17 5.98
CA CYS A 136 0.67 -11.42 4.77
C CYS A 136 2.17 -11.46 4.42
N SER A 137 3.05 -11.68 5.39
CA SER A 137 4.49 -11.86 5.13
C SER A 137 4.86 -13.27 4.66
N GLY A 138 3.91 -14.20 4.66
CA GLY A 138 4.08 -15.52 4.06
C GLY A 138 3.61 -15.62 2.61
N TYR A 139 2.88 -14.62 2.10
CA TYR A 139 2.38 -14.64 0.72
C TYR A 139 3.35 -13.91 -0.21
N THR A 140 4.08 -14.66 -1.03
CA THR A 140 4.94 -14.11 -2.07
C THR A 140 4.10 -13.73 -3.30
N LEU A 141 4.22 -12.48 -3.73
CA LEU A 141 3.46 -11.93 -4.85
C LEU A 141 3.94 -12.45 -6.21
N ARG A 142 3.01 -12.46 -7.16
CA ARG A 142 3.23 -12.73 -8.57
C ARG A 142 2.81 -11.53 -9.41
N ASP A 143 3.42 -11.40 -10.57
CA ASP A 143 3.05 -10.34 -11.52
C ASP A 143 1.55 -10.40 -11.87
N GLY A 144 0.90 -9.23 -11.80
CA GLY A 144 -0.53 -9.10 -12.05
C GLY A 144 -1.44 -9.41 -10.85
N ASP A 145 -0.91 -9.78 -9.68
CA ASP A 145 -1.75 -10.02 -8.50
C ASP A 145 -2.53 -8.77 -8.09
N THR A 146 -3.76 -8.99 -7.64
CA THR A 146 -4.61 -7.95 -7.04
C THR A 146 -4.75 -8.20 -5.56
N VAL A 147 -4.21 -7.30 -4.74
CA VAL A 147 -4.26 -7.35 -3.27
C VAL A 147 -5.32 -6.37 -2.77
N VAL A 148 -6.26 -6.85 -1.97
CA VAL A 148 -7.24 -6.00 -1.31
C VAL A 148 -7.11 -6.16 0.20
N TRP A 149 -6.79 -5.06 0.89
CA TRP A 149 -6.87 -4.95 2.33
C TRP A 149 -8.25 -4.43 2.72
N SER A 150 -8.95 -5.19 3.52
CA SER A 150 -10.30 -4.86 3.99
C SER A 150 -10.35 -4.84 5.50
N TYR A 151 -10.95 -3.77 6.04
CA TYR A 151 -11.31 -3.75 7.44
C TYR A 151 -12.64 -4.49 7.60
N THR A 152 -12.67 -5.48 8.48
CA THR A 152 -13.88 -6.23 8.83
C THR A 152 -14.39 -5.78 10.19
N CYS A 153 -15.70 -5.75 10.37
CA CYS A 153 -16.37 -5.55 11.67
C CYS A 153 -16.91 -6.88 12.24
N ASP A 154 -16.80 -8.00 11.49
CA ASP A 154 -17.39 -9.29 11.85
C ASP A 154 -16.49 -10.49 11.47
N LEU A 155 -15.20 -10.46 11.85
CA LEU A 155 -14.24 -11.54 11.61
C LEU A 155 -14.23 -12.04 10.16
N GLY A 156 -14.39 -11.13 9.20
CA GLY A 156 -14.33 -11.43 7.77
C GLY A 156 -15.66 -11.86 7.14
N ARG A 157 -16.73 -12.08 7.90
CA ARG A 157 -18.02 -12.47 7.32
C ARG A 157 -18.61 -11.36 6.46
N ASP A 158 -18.49 -10.13 6.89
CA ASP A 158 -18.96 -8.91 6.23
C ASP A 158 -18.16 -8.53 4.97
N VAL A 159 -16.96 -9.07 4.81
CA VAL A 159 -16.11 -8.87 3.61
C VAL A 159 -16.07 -10.10 2.70
N GLY A 160 -16.84 -11.15 3.03
CA GLY A 160 -16.92 -12.38 2.23
C GLY A 160 -15.72 -13.33 2.41
N ALA A 161 -14.90 -13.12 3.43
CA ALA A 161 -13.92 -14.10 3.86
C ALA A 161 -14.68 -15.26 4.52
N ARG A 162 -14.84 -16.37 3.80
CA ARG A 162 -15.38 -17.59 4.41
C ARG A 162 -14.37 -18.07 5.44
N GLN A 163 -14.70 -17.88 6.71
CA GLN A 163 -14.03 -18.64 7.76
C GLN A 163 -14.44 -20.09 7.52
N GLY A 164 -13.45 -20.98 7.40
CA GLY A 164 -13.68 -22.37 7.10
C GLY A 164 -14.78 -22.92 7.99
N GLU A 165 -15.85 -23.43 7.35
CA GLU A 165 -16.78 -24.33 8.04
C GLU A 165 -15.95 -25.53 8.50
N PRO A 166 -16.14 -25.95 9.76
CA PRO A 166 -15.46 -27.12 10.30
C PRO A 166 -15.83 -28.40 9.55
#